data_4443c04d89761e842bfdefe843ee2b79
#
_entry.id   4443c04d89761e842bfdefe843ee2b79
#
_cell.length_a   1.000
_cell.length_b   1.000
_cell.length_c   1.000
_cell.angle_alpha   90.00
_cell.angle_beta   90.00
_cell.angle_gamma   90.00
#
_symmetry.space_group_name_H-M   'P 1'
#
loop_
_entity.id
_entity.type
_entity.pdbx_description
1 polymer ?
#
loop_
_entity_poly.entity_id
_entity_poly.type
_entity_poly.pdbx_seq_one_letter_code
_entity_poly.pdbx_strand_id
1 'polypeptide(L)'
;TAGNTGIGLTLIANAKGYHSVIVMPETQTKEKKDLLKSMGADLRLVPAKPYKDPGNYVKYSKTLADEYIQKTNGNAIWANQFDNIANMLGHYNSTGKEILEQTEGKIDAFICSSGTGGTIAGVGKALKEFNKDIKIILADPKGSALYNYIKSKELIMEGSSITEGIGSSRVTANFAEATIDDAYSIDDKDAIPLIFKLIKNEGLNLGTSSGINIAGAIKLGKEIGPGKIIVTILCDLADRYKSKLFNKELLKEKDIPIPEWL
;
A
#
# COMPACT_ATOMS: atom_id res chain seq x y z
N THR A 1 -6.31 3.13 9.89
CA THR A 1 -5.53 3.24 8.65
C THR A 1 -4.09 3.70 8.91
N ALA A 2 -3.16 3.35 8.02
CA ALA A 2 -1.78 3.88 8.02
C ALA A 2 -1.65 5.25 7.29
N GLY A 3 -2.75 5.85 6.85
CA GLY A 3 -2.80 7.22 6.34
C GLY A 3 -3.52 7.41 5.03
N ASN A 4 -3.00 6.91 3.91
CA ASN A 4 -3.49 7.24 2.56
C ASN A 4 -4.98 6.93 2.34
N THR A 5 -5.47 5.80 2.81
CA THR A 5 -6.91 5.48 2.77
C THR A 5 -7.73 6.48 3.61
N GLY A 6 -7.22 6.86 4.80
CA GLY A 6 -7.87 7.86 5.64
C GLY A 6 -7.97 9.21 4.93
N ILE A 7 -6.91 9.63 4.23
CA ILE A 7 -6.89 10.86 3.43
C ILE A 7 -7.95 10.80 2.32
N GLY A 8 -7.96 9.72 1.52
CA GLY A 8 -8.93 9.55 0.45
C GLY A 8 -10.37 9.50 0.94
N LEU A 9 -10.64 8.75 2.01
CA LEU A 9 -11.98 8.67 2.61
C LEU A 9 -12.43 10.02 3.19
N THR A 10 -11.53 10.78 3.82
CA THR A 10 -11.86 12.11 4.35
C THR A 10 -12.24 13.08 3.22
N LEU A 11 -11.50 13.08 2.10
CA LEU A 11 -11.82 13.91 0.93
C LEU A 11 -13.22 13.60 0.37
N ILE A 12 -13.51 12.31 0.19
CA ILE A 12 -14.82 11.88 -0.32
C ILE A 12 -15.94 12.15 0.70
N ALA A 13 -15.68 11.94 1.98
CA ALA A 13 -16.63 12.26 3.05
C ALA A 13 -16.99 13.75 3.04
N ASN A 14 -15.99 14.63 2.98
CA ASN A 14 -16.21 16.07 2.91
C ASN A 14 -17.03 16.47 1.68
N ALA A 15 -16.70 15.93 0.49
CA ALA A 15 -17.43 16.22 -0.75
C ALA A 15 -18.89 15.76 -0.71
N LYS A 16 -19.21 14.78 0.14
CA LYS A 16 -20.56 14.23 0.34
C LYS A 16 -21.26 14.75 1.60
N GLY A 17 -20.64 15.65 2.36
CA GLY A 17 -21.19 16.19 3.62
C GLY A 17 -21.17 15.18 4.77
N TYR A 18 -20.33 14.18 4.74
CA TYR A 18 -20.18 13.19 5.81
C TYR A 18 -19.06 13.56 6.79
N HIS A 19 -19.25 13.24 8.04
CA HIS A 19 -18.21 13.32 9.07
C HIS A 19 -17.29 12.08 8.99
N SER A 20 -15.97 12.30 9.02
CA SER A 20 -14.99 11.21 8.98
C SER A 20 -14.22 11.09 10.29
N VAL A 21 -14.21 9.87 10.86
CA VAL A 21 -13.38 9.52 12.03
C VAL A 21 -12.26 8.59 11.57
N ILE A 22 -11.02 9.03 11.75
CA ILE A 22 -9.84 8.29 11.29
C ILE A 22 -9.02 7.81 12.48
N VAL A 23 -8.91 6.50 12.65
CA VAL A 23 -8.03 5.87 13.65
C VAL A 23 -6.69 5.52 13.00
N MET A 24 -5.59 5.96 13.63
CA MET A 24 -4.23 5.83 13.09
C MET A 24 -3.23 5.53 14.20
N PRO A 25 -2.23 4.64 13.97
CA PRO A 25 -1.10 4.50 14.88
C PRO A 25 -0.29 5.80 14.99
N GLU A 26 0.11 6.16 16.19
CA GLU A 26 0.90 7.37 16.46
C GLU A 26 2.28 7.37 15.79
N THR A 27 2.79 6.19 15.38
CA THR A 27 4.07 5.99 14.70
C THR A 27 4.08 6.42 13.23
N GLN A 28 2.90 6.76 12.65
CA GLN A 28 2.82 7.26 11.28
C GLN A 28 3.45 8.65 11.15
N THR A 29 3.89 9.02 9.93
CA THR A 29 4.56 10.29 9.66
C THR A 29 3.71 11.49 10.11
N LYS A 30 4.41 12.55 10.54
CA LYS A 30 3.79 13.81 10.96
C LYS A 30 2.97 14.40 9.82
N GLU A 31 3.49 14.32 8.59
CA GLU A 31 2.88 14.86 7.38
C GLU A 31 1.48 14.29 7.12
N LYS A 32 1.29 12.99 7.28
CA LYS A 32 -0.03 12.33 7.14
C LYS A 32 -1.01 12.78 8.22
N LYS A 33 -0.53 12.89 9.45
CA LYS A 33 -1.34 13.36 10.59
C LYS A 33 -1.80 14.80 10.40
N ASP A 34 -0.89 15.68 10.01
CA ASP A 34 -1.18 17.09 9.78
C ASP A 34 -2.15 17.28 8.60
N LEU A 35 -1.96 16.53 7.52
CA LEU A 35 -2.86 16.55 6.37
C LEU A 35 -4.28 16.14 6.74
N LEU A 36 -4.47 15.04 7.47
CA LEU A 36 -5.79 14.60 7.94
C LEU A 36 -6.49 15.67 8.80
N LYS A 37 -5.74 16.28 9.73
CA LYS A 37 -6.28 17.37 10.57
C LYS A 37 -6.68 18.59 9.74
N SER A 38 -5.85 19.01 8.78
CA SER A 38 -6.14 20.16 7.92
C SER A 38 -7.38 19.95 7.02
N MET A 39 -7.72 18.69 6.76
CA MET A 39 -8.92 18.30 6.01
C MET A 39 -10.16 18.14 6.89
N GLY A 40 -10.06 18.41 8.20
CA GLY A 40 -11.17 18.33 9.14
C GLY A 40 -11.57 16.93 9.60
N ALA A 41 -10.70 15.92 9.42
CA ALA A 41 -10.95 14.60 9.97
C ALA A 41 -10.90 14.60 11.51
N ASP A 42 -11.80 13.90 12.17
CA ASP A 42 -11.67 13.54 13.58
C ASP A 42 -10.60 12.46 13.70
N LEU A 43 -9.34 12.89 13.95
CA LEU A 43 -8.19 12.02 13.99
C LEU A 43 -7.96 11.46 15.40
N ARG A 44 -8.05 10.14 15.52
CA ARG A 44 -7.80 9.37 16.75
C ARG A 44 -6.46 8.64 16.64
N LEU A 45 -5.44 9.14 17.36
CA LEU A 45 -4.14 8.50 17.43
C LEU A 45 -4.15 7.43 18.53
N VAL A 46 -3.59 6.26 18.24
CA VAL A 46 -3.46 5.14 19.18
C VAL A 46 -2.04 4.59 19.16
N PRO A 47 -1.56 3.97 20.26
CA PRO A 47 -0.28 3.29 20.27
C PRO A 47 -0.21 2.21 19.15
N ALA A 48 0.98 2.06 18.57
CA ALA A 48 1.22 1.01 17.59
C ALA A 48 1.22 -0.36 18.28
N LYS A 49 0.24 -1.20 17.98
CA LYS A 49 0.07 -2.52 18.56
C LYS A 49 -0.09 -3.59 17.50
N PRO A 50 0.40 -4.83 17.73
CA PRO A 50 0.17 -5.96 16.83
C PRO A 50 -1.32 -6.22 16.59
N TYR A 51 -1.68 -6.77 15.45
CA TYR A 51 -3.09 -7.04 15.09
C TYR A 51 -3.82 -7.93 16.12
N LYS A 52 -3.10 -8.83 16.82
CA LYS A 52 -3.68 -9.69 17.87
C LYS A 52 -4.15 -8.91 19.11
N ASP A 53 -3.55 -7.74 19.39
CA ASP A 53 -3.90 -6.91 20.53
C ASP A 53 -5.30 -6.27 20.34
N PRO A 54 -6.18 -6.27 21.34
CA PRO A 54 -7.50 -5.60 21.28
C PRO A 54 -7.41 -4.09 20.98
N GLY A 55 -6.35 -3.43 21.46
CA GLY A 55 -6.09 -2.00 21.22
C GLY A 55 -5.43 -1.70 19.88
N ASN A 56 -5.32 -2.68 18.96
CA ASN A 56 -4.84 -2.41 17.60
C ASN A 56 -5.80 -1.45 16.88
N TYR A 57 -5.26 -0.51 16.12
CA TYR A 57 -6.03 0.56 15.46
C TYR A 57 -7.18 0.06 14.58
N VAL A 58 -7.07 -1.11 13.96
CA VAL A 58 -8.14 -1.72 13.16
C VAL A 58 -9.29 -2.16 14.04
N LYS A 59 -8.99 -2.86 15.15
CA LYS A 59 -10.01 -3.32 16.10
C LYS A 59 -10.69 -2.16 16.81
N TYR A 60 -9.91 -1.19 17.26
CA TYR A 60 -10.44 0.02 17.88
C TYR A 60 -11.33 0.83 16.94
N SER A 61 -10.96 0.92 15.63
CA SER A 61 -11.82 1.58 14.65
C SER A 61 -13.18 0.88 14.47
N LYS A 62 -13.21 -0.47 14.61
CA LYS A 62 -14.48 -1.21 14.60
C LYS A 62 -15.33 -0.86 15.80
N THR A 63 -14.74 -0.89 16.99
CA THR A 63 -15.45 -0.53 18.24
C THR A 63 -16.07 0.85 18.15
N LEU A 64 -15.29 1.86 17.69
CA LEU A 64 -15.82 3.21 17.50
C LEU A 64 -16.95 3.25 16.46
N ALA A 65 -16.81 2.53 15.36
CA ALA A 65 -17.86 2.49 14.33
C ALA A 65 -19.14 1.88 14.89
N ASP A 66 -19.06 0.79 15.67
CA ASP A 66 -20.21 0.17 16.31
C ASP A 66 -20.90 1.15 17.29
N GLU A 67 -20.14 1.93 18.07
CA GLU A 67 -20.68 2.99 18.93
C GLU A 67 -21.38 4.10 18.14
N TYR A 68 -20.78 4.58 17.02
CA TYR A 68 -21.40 5.59 16.17
C TYR A 68 -22.66 5.06 15.48
N ILE A 69 -22.67 3.81 15.00
CA ILE A 69 -23.85 3.17 14.41
C ILE A 69 -25.00 3.16 15.41
N GLN A 70 -24.75 2.81 16.67
CA GLN A 70 -25.77 2.83 17.73
C GLN A 70 -26.25 4.25 18.04
N LYS A 71 -25.32 5.22 18.21
CA LYS A 71 -25.66 6.61 18.54
C LYS A 71 -26.42 7.35 17.43
N THR A 72 -26.22 6.94 16.18
CA THR A 72 -26.83 7.59 15.01
C THR A 72 -27.98 6.82 14.39
N ASN A 73 -28.51 5.78 15.08
CA ASN A 73 -29.56 4.91 14.57
C ASN A 73 -29.25 4.32 13.17
N GLY A 74 -28.01 3.85 12.98
CA GLY A 74 -27.55 3.23 11.74
C GLY A 74 -26.95 4.20 10.69
N ASN A 75 -26.88 5.51 10.96
CA ASN A 75 -26.33 6.49 10.02
C ASN A 75 -24.80 6.63 10.11
N ALA A 76 -24.10 5.52 10.34
CA ALA A 76 -22.64 5.44 10.29
C ALA A 76 -22.20 4.12 9.68
N ILE A 77 -20.99 4.10 9.11
CA ILE A 77 -20.41 2.89 8.51
C ILE A 77 -18.95 2.69 8.95
N TRP A 78 -18.56 1.45 9.10
CA TRP A 78 -17.16 1.07 9.20
C TRP A 78 -16.60 0.72 7.81
N ALA A 79 -15.68 1.52 7.30
CA ALA A 79 -15.12 1.30 5.95
C ALA A 79 -14.36 -0.03 5.81
N ASN A 80 -13.73 -0.53 6.92
CA ASN A 80 -13.06 -1.84 7.00
C ASN A 80 -12.18 -2.16 5.78
N GLN A 81 -11.25 -1.26 5.44
CA GLN A 81 -10.45 -1.33 4.21
C GLN A 81 -9.75 -2.67 3.95
N PHE A 82 -9.41 -3.42 5.00
CA PHE A 82 -8.67 -4.67 4.87
C PHE A 82 -9.56 -5.85 4.44
N ASP A 83 -10.80 -5.88 4.93
CA ASP A 83 -11.65 -7.06 4.80
C ASP A 83 -12.97 -6.76 4.07
N ASN A 84 -13.27 -5.51 3.75
CA ASN A 84 -14.36 -5.13 2.87
C ASN A 84 -13.92 -5.26 1.40
N ILE A 85 -14.46 -6.25 0.70
CA ILE A 85 -14.12 -6.54 -0.71
C ILE A 85 -14.52 -5.42 -1.68
N ALA A 86 -15.31 -4.43 -1.26
CA ALA A 86 -15.56 -3.24 -2.07
C ALA A 86 -14.27 -2.51 -2.47
N ASN A 87 -13.20 -2.64 -1.66
CA ASN A 87 -11.87 -2.16 -2.00
C ASN A 87 -11.33 -2.86 -3.26
N MET A 88 -11.31 -4.19 -3.27
CA MET A 88 -10.90 -4.98 -4.43
C MET A 88 -11.80 -4.71 -5.66
N LEU A 89 -13.11 -4.65 -5.47
CA LEU A 89 -14.07 -4.39 -6.55
C LEU A 89 -13.88 -3.00 -7.17
N GLY A 90 -13.49 -1.99 -6.38
CA GLY A 90 -13.12 -0.67 -6.88
C GLY A 90 -11.99 -0.77 -7.91
N HIS A 91 -10.90 -1.44 -7.57
CA HIS A 91 -9.76 -1.64 -8.47
C HIS A 91 -10.08 -2.54 -9.68
N TYR A 92 -10.93 -3.56 -9.48
CA TYR A 92 -11.41 -4.40 -10.58
C TYR A 92 -12.21 -3.59 -11.61
N ASN A 93 -13.11 -2.73 -11.15
CA ASN A 93 -14.01 -1.98 -12.01
C ASN A 93 -13.39 -0.72 -12.63
N SER A 94 -12.29 -0.19 -12.08
CA SER A 94 -11.59 1.00 -12.57
C SER A 94 -10.14 0.67 -12.97
N THR A 95 -9.21 0.62 -12.02
CA THR A 95 -7.76 0.53 -12.26
C THR A 95 -7.37 -0.60 -13.21
N GLY A 96 -7.96 -1.80 -13.05
CA GLY A 96 -7.67 -2.93 -13.91
C GLY A 96 -8.12 -2.70 -15.36
N LYS A 97 -9.29 -2.08 -15.56
CA LYS A 97 -9.81 -1.73 -16.89
C LYS A 97 -9.00 -0.60 -17.54
N GLU A 98 -8.64 0.42 -16.76
CA GLU A 98 -7.78 1.52 -17.24
C GLU A 98 -6.40 1.01 -17.69
N ILE A 99 -5.80 0.07 -16.96
CA ILE A 99 -4.55 -0.57 -17.38
C ILE A 99 -4.72 -1.30 -18.72
N LEU A 100 -5.78 -2.10 -18.88
CA LEU A 100 -6.05 -2.80 -20.15
C LEU A 100 -6.27 -1.82 -21.30
N GLU A 101 -7.00 -0.74 -21.09
CA GLU A 101 -7.24 0.29 -22.09
C GLU A 101 -5.94 1.01 -22.47
N GLN A 102 -5.18 1.50 -21.50
CA GLN A 102 -3.95 2.26 -21.72
C GLN A 102 -2.83 1.42 -22.34
N THR A 103 -2.81 0.13 -22.10
CA THR A 103 -1.84 -0.80 -22.71
C THR A 103 -2.36 -1.45 -24.00
N GLU A 104 -3.58 -1.13 -24.44
CA GLU A 104 -4.25 -1.79 -25.56
C GLU A 104 -4.29 -3.33 -25.39
N GLY A 105 -4.36 -3.79 -24.13
CA GLY A 105 -4.25 -5.22 -23.78
C GLY A 105 -2.87 -5.84 -23.97
N LYS A 106 -1.87 -5.05 -24.38
CA LYS A 106 -0.48 -5.49 -24.59
C LYS A 106 0.29 -5.43 -23.26
N ILE A 107 0.00 -6.33 -22.34
CA ILE A 107 0.63 -6.42 -21.03
C ILE A 107 1.05 -7.86 -20.74
N ASP A 108 2.31 -8.06 -20.35
CA ASP A 108 2.86 -9.37 -19.99
C ASP A 108 2.79 -9.62 -18.47
N ALA A 109 2.94 -8.57 -17.67
CA ALA A 109 2.93 -8.70 -16.22
C ALA A 109 2.43 -7.44 -15.50
N PHE A 110 1.78 -7.64 -14.37
CA PHE A 110 1.47 -6.62 -13.37
C PHE A 110 2.17 -6.96 -12.06
N ILE A 111 2.87 -6.00 -11.49
CA ILE A 111 3.57 -6.17 -10.22
C ILE A 111 3.28 -5.00 -9.29
N CYS A 112 2.91 -5.26 -8.06
CA CYS A 112 2.78 -4.22 -7.04
C CYS A 112 2.94 -4.78 -5.62
N SER A 113 3.18 -3.89 -4.67
CA SER A 113 3.13 -4.17 -3.25
C SER A 113 1.70 -4.28 -2.73
N SER A 114 1.54 -4.85 -1.56
CA SER A 114 0.24 -5.04 -0.93
C SER A 114 0.22 -4.50 0.50
N GLY A 115 -0.76 -3.64 0.80
CA GLY A 115 -1.17 -3.32 2.16
C GLY A 115 -2.46 -4.07 2.50
N THR A 116 -3.58 -3.63 1.93
CA THR A 116 -4.89 -4.29 2.08
C THR A 116 -5.11 -5.47 1.14
N GLY A 117 -4.39 -5.52 0.04
CA GLY A 117 -4.61 -6.50 -1.03
C GLY A 117 -5.58 -6.04 -2.12
N GLY A 118 -6.31 -4.96 -1.90
CA GLY A 118 -7.35 -4.51 -2.85
C GLY A 118 -6.84 -4.28 -4.26
N THR A 119 -5.70 -3.59 -4.41
CA THR A 119 -5.12 -3.28 -5.73
C THR A 119 -4.68 -4.54 -6.47
N ILE A 120 -3.84 -5.38 -5.83
CA ILE A 120 -3.32 -6.58 -6.49
C ILE A 120 -4.42 -7.58 -6.82
N ALA A 121 -5.43 -7.71 -5.96
CA ALA A 121 -6.57 -8.59 -6.19
C ALA A 121 -7.48 -8.07 -7.31
N GLY A 122 -7.89 -6.80 -7.24
CA GLY A 122 -8.81 -6.22 -8.21
C GLY A 122 -8.20 -6.09 -9.61
N VAL A 123 -7.00 -5.53 -9.71
CA VAL A 123 -6.26 -5.45 -10.98
C VAL A 123 -5.95 -6.84 -11.51
N GLY A 124 -5.40 -7.71 -10.64
CA GLY A 124 -5.06 -9.08 -11.03
C GLY A 124 -6.26 -9.85 -11.58
N LYS A 125 -7.44 -9.73 -10.96
CA LYS A 125 -8.69 -10.33 -11.44
C LYS A 125 -9.06 -9.82 -12.84
N ALA A 126 -9.08 -8.51 -13.06
CA ALA A 126 -9.41 -7.92 -14.35
C ALA A 126 -8.44 -8.37 -15.45
N LEU A 127 -7.14 -8.39 -15.16
CA LEU A 127 -6.12 -8.82 -16.11
C LEU A 127 -6.20 -10.32 -16.43
N LYS A 128 -6.39 -11.17 -15.41
CA LYS A 128 -6.52 -12.64 -15.61
C LYS A 128 -7.81 -13.04 -16.33
N GLU A 129 -8.89 -12.29 -16.19
CA GLU A 129 -10.13 -12.49 -16.97
C GLU A 129 -9.92 -12.15 -18.45
N PHE A 130 -9.11 -11.12 -18.73
CA PHE A 130 -8.76 -10.73 -20.10
C PHE A 130 -7.77 -11.74 -20.75
N ASN A 131 -6.68 -12.06 -20.05
CA ASN A 131 -5.69 -13.03 -20.49
C ASN A 131 -5.04 -13.73 -19.30
N LYS A 132 -5.22 -15.06 -19.20
CA LYS A 132 -4.69 -15.88 -18.09
C LYS A 132 -3.16 -15.94 -18.04
N ASP A 133 -2.48 -15.65 -19.14
CA ASP A 133 -1.01 -15.69 -19.23
C ASP A 133 -0.34 -14.46 -18.62
N ILE A 134 -1.07 -13.36 -18.40
CA ILE A 134 -0.54 -12.19 -17.74
C ILE A 134 -0.11 -12.55 -16.32
N LYS A 135 1.14 -12.30 -15.98
CA LYS A 135 1.70 -12.60 -14.66
C LYS A 135 1.30 -11.55 -13.62
N ILE A 136 0.83 -11.99 -12.47
CA ILE A 136 0.51 -11.14 -11.32
C ILE A 136 1.52 -11.42 -10.23
N ILE A 137 2.36 -10.44 -9.93
CA ILE A 137 3.51 -10.59 -9.04
C ILE A 137 3.37 -9.68 -7.82
N LEU A 138 3.68 -10.20 -6.65
CA LEU A 138 3.76 -9.41 -5.41
C LEU A 138 5.19 -8.89 -5.20
N ALA A 139 5.35 -7.58 -5.06
CA ALA A 139 6.57 -6.96 -4.54
C ALA A 139 6.38 -6.68 -3.05
N ASP A 140 6.95 -7.47 -2.17
CA ASP A 140 6.69 -7.41 -0.73
C ASP A 140 7.89 -6.83 0.03
N PRO A 141 7.71 -5.80 0.87
CA PRO A 141 8.82 -5.25 1.65
C PRO A 141 9.29 -6.22 2.73
N LYS A 142 10.53 -6.10 3.16
CA LYS A 142 11.01 -6.77 4.37
C LYS A 142 10.12 -6.43 5.57
N GLY A 143 9.94 -7.38 6.50
CA GLY A 143 9.04 -7.22 7.64
C GLY A 143 7.57 -7.54 7.35
N SER A 144 7.21 -7.87 6.12
CA SER A 144 5.91 -8.44 5.75
C SER A 144 5.94 -9.97 5.77
N ALA A 145 4.80 -10.61 5.98
CA ALA A 145 4.65 -12.07 5.92
C ALA A 145 4.11 -12.57 4.57
N LEU A 146 3.71 -11.66 3.66
CA LEU A 146 2.98 -12.05 2.46
C LEU A 146 3.88 -12.74 1.43
N TYR A 147 5.16 -12.36 1.33
CA TYR A 147 6.14 -13.06 0.50
C TYR A 147 6.25 -14.53 0.89
N ASN A 148 6.51 -14.83 2.17
CA ASN A 148 6.61 -16.20 2.65
C ASN A 148 5.27 -16.94 2.49
N TYR A 149 4.14 -16.27 2.71
CA TYR A 149 2.82 -16.85 2.47
C TYR A 149 2.61 -17.29 1.01
N ILE A 150 3.05 -16.49 0.03
CA ILE A 150 2.95 -16.90 -1.40
C ILE A 150 3.89 -18.09 -1.69
N LYS A 151 5.13 -18.05 -1.17
CA LYS A 151 6.15 -19.09 -1.46
C LYS A 151 5.91 -20.40 -0.74
N SER A 152 5.54 -20.39 0.54
CA SER A 152 5.47 -21.57 1.42
C SER A 152 4.13 -21.74 2.15
N LYS A 153 3.18 -20.81 2.00
CA LYS A 153 1.91 -20.74 2.75
C LYS A 153 2.09 -20.49 4.26
N GLU A 154 3.25 -19.99 4.66
CA GLU A 154 3.56 -19.67 6.04
C GLU A 154 3.60 -18.15 6.26
N LEU A 155 3.00 -17.67 7.35
CA LEU A 155 3.00 -16.25 7.73
C LEU A 155 4.23 -15.94 8.60
N ILE A 156 5.40 -15.90 7.97
CA ILE A 156 6.69 -15.59 8.60
C ILE A 156 7.12 -14.18 8.20
N MET A 157 7.42 -13.34 9.20
CA MET A 157 7.95 -11.98 9.01
C MET A 157 9.46 -11.98 9.21
N GLU A 158 10.21 -11.47 8.23
CA GLU A 158 11.68 -11.38 8.27
C GLU A 158 12.16 -9.95 7.99
N GLY A 159 13.01 -9.43 8.87
CA GLY A 159 13.56 -8.09 8.74
C GLY A 159 12.58 -6.98 9.09
N SER A 160 12.82 -5.80 8.54
CA SER A 160 11.97 -4.61 8.72
C SER A 160 12.14 -3.67 7.54
N SER A 161 11.19 -2.76 7.34
CA SER A 161 11.24 -1.73 6.31
C SER A 161 10.84 -0.38 6.89
N ILE A 162 11.38 0.71 6.32
CA ILE A 162 10.94 2.08 6.63
C ILE A 162 9.66 2.46 5.86
N THR A 163 9.23 1.62 4.91
CA THR A 163 8.02 1.87 4.13
C THR A 163 6.77 1.82 4.99
N GLU A 164 5.78 2.62 4.63
CA GLU A 164 4.49 2.69 5.33
C GLU A 164 3.34 2.35 4.40
N GLY A 165 2.30 1.72 4.95
CA GLY A 165 1.05 1.45 4.23
C GLY A 165 1.08 0.20 3.37
N ILE A 166 2.20 -0.49 3.28
CA ILE A 166 2.37 -1.77 2.59
C ILE A 166 3.01 -2.80 3.52
N GLY A 167 2.93 -4.07 3.13
CA GLY A 167 3.31 -5.20 3.99
C GLY A 167 2.20 -5.56 4.98
N SER A 168 2.06 -6.83 5.29
CA SER A 168 1.07 -7.32 6.24
C SER A 168 1.58 -8.53 7.01
N SER A 169 1.15 -8.66 8.27
CA SER A 169 1.40 -9.83 9.11
C SER A 169 0.31 -10.90 8.98
N ARG A 170 -0.72 -10.65 8.16
CA ARG A 170 -1.84 -11.55 7.94
C ARG A 170 -2.35 -11.50 6.51
N VAL A 171 -3.05 -12.53 6.09
CA VAL A 171 -3.86 -12.51 4.88
C VAL A 171 -5.17 -11.77 5.20
N THR A 172 -5.44 -10.69 4.47
CA THR A 172 -6.69 -9.93 4.53
C THR A 172 -7.73 -10.54 3.61
N ALA A 173 -9.02 -10.24 3.78
CA ALA A 173 -10.03 -10.74 2.87
C ALA A 173 -9.81 -10.26 1.42
N ASN A 174 -9.41 -8.99 1.24
CA ASN A 174 -9.07 -8.51 -0.11
C ASN A 174 -7.87 -9.24 -0.72
N PHE A 175 -6.82 -9.54 0.06
CA PHE A 175 -5.64 -10.26 -0.44
C PHE A 175 -5.95 -11.72 -0.76
N ALA A 176 -6.87 -12.35 -0.01
CA ALA A 176 -7.30 -13.73 -0.26
C ALA A 176 -7.97 -13.92 -1.63
N GLU A 177 -8.57 -12.85 -2.18
CA GLU A 177 -9.17 -12.86 -3.53
C GLU A 177 -8.12 -12.76 -4.67
N ALA A 178 -6.84 -12.50 -4.34
CA ALA A 178 -5.81 -12.30 -5.35
C ALA A 178 -5.29 -13.63 -5.93
N THR A 179 -5.24 -13.71 -7.24
CA THR A 179 -4.52 -14.78 -7.96
C THR A 179 -3.11 -14.29 -8.25
N ILE A 180 -2.14 -14.69 -7.40
CA ILE A 180 -0.74 -14.26 -7.49
C ILE A 180 0.10 -15.41 -8.01
N ASP A 181 0.86 -15.19 -9.09
CA ASP A 181 1.69 -16.20 -9.73
C ASP A 181 3.04 -16.36 -9.01
N ASP A 182 3.61 -15.25 -8.51
CA ASP A 182 4.89 -15.28 -7.78
C ASP A 182 5.06 -14.04 -6.87
N ALA A 183 6.11 -14.02 -6.05
CA ALA A 183 6.43 -12.93 -5.14
C ALA A 183 7.93 -12.68 -5.03
N TYR A 184 8.29 -11.41 -4.81
CA TYR A 184 9.66 -10.98 -4.50
C TYR A 184 9.69 -10.29 -3.13
N SER A 185 10.65 -10.69 -2.29
CA SER A 185 11.02 -9.93 -1.10
C SER A 185 11.97 -8.80 -1.52
N ILE A 186 11.61 -7.55 -1.22
CA ILE A 186 12.34 -6.36 -1.63
C ILE A 186 12.91 -5.67 -0.39
N ASP A 187 14.21 -5.38 -0.42
CA ASP A 187 14.90 -4.66 0.63
C ASP A 187 14.84 -3.13 0.40
N ASP A 188 14.79 -2.36 1.48
CA ASP A 188 14.85 -0.89 1.41
C ASP A 188 16.14 -0.40 0.75
N LYS A 189 17.24 -1.13 0.90
CA LYS A 189 18.54 -0.83 0.27
C LYS A 189 18.49 -0.86 -1.26
N ASP A 190 17.59 -1.65 -1.83
CA ASP A 190 17.35 -1.72 -3.27
C ASP A 190 16.31 -0.66 -3.71
N ALA A 191 15.27 -0.45 -2.90
CA ALA A 191 14.12 0.37 -3.24
C ALA A 191 14.35 1.88 -3.05
N ILE A 192 14.90 2.30 -1.90
CA ILE A 192 15.01 3.72 -1.56
C ILE A 192 16.02 4.47 -2.45
N PRO A 193 17.19 3.92 -2.80
CA PRO A 193 18.09 4.59 -3.74
C PRO A 193 17.48 4.84 -5.13
N LEU A 194 16.51 4.01 -5.56
CA LEU A 194 15.79 4.24 -6.82
C LEU A 194 14.94 5.51 -6.74
N ILE A 195 14.27 5.77 -5.60
CA ILE A 195 13.52 7.01 -5.40
C ILE A 195 14.44 8.22 -5.55
N PHE A 196 15.61 8.21 -4.91
CA PHE A 196 16.57 9.30 -5.03
C PHE A 196 17.10 9.51 -6.46
N LYS A 197 17.33 8.42 -7.20
CA LYS A 197 17.71 8.50 -8.63
C LYS A 197 16.60 9.10 -9.48
N LEU A 198 15.34 8.71 -9.24
CA LEU A 198 14.19 9.24 -9.98
C LEU A 198 13.94 10.73 -9.69
N ILE A 199 14.11 11.16 -8.44
CA ILE A 199 14.06 12.60 -8.11
C ILE A 199 15.13 13.37 -8.90
N LYS A 200 16.38 12.89 -8.89
CA LYS A 200 17.51 13.60 -9.50
C LYS A 200 17.47 13.60 -11.02
N ASN A 201 17.12 12.47 -11.64
CA ASN A 201 17.28 12.26 -13.07
C ASN A 201 16.00 12.49 -13.86
N GLU A 202 14.83 12.25 -13.25
CA GLU A 202 13.52 12.26 -13.93
C GLU A 202 12.55 13.31 -13.34
N GLY A 203 12.92 13.96 -12.23
CA GLY A 203 12.02 14.89 -11.52
C GLY A 203 10.82 14.21 -10.86
N LEU A 204 10.86 12.89 -10.66
CA LEU A 204 9.77 12.12 -10.07
C LEU A 204 9.95 12.00 -8.55
N ASN A 205 9.15 12.77 -7.81
CA ASN A 205 9.18 12.83 -6.34
C ASN A 205 8.21 11.79 -5.73
N LEU A 206 8.60 10.51 -5.71
CA LEU A 206 7.75 9.38 -5.37
C LEU A 206 7.89 8.93 -3.91
N GLY A 207 6.80 8.37 -3.35
CA GLY A 207 6.78 7.76 -2.03
C GLY A 207 7.49 6.40 -1.98
N THR A 208 7.76 5.94 -0.75
CA THR A 208 8.59 4.74 -0.50
C THR A 208 8.01 3.45 -1.09
N SER A 209 6.69 3.28 -1.11
CA SER A 209 6.04 2.10 -1.71
C SER A 209 6.26 2.02 -3.23
N SER A 210 6.38 3.17 -3.92
CA SER A 210 6.74 3.20 -5.34
C SER A 210 8.16 2.65 -5.57
N GLY A 211 9.09 2.88 -4.64
CA GLY A 211 10.43 2.29 -4.68
C GLY A 211 10.40 0.76 -4.62
N ILE A 212 9.60 0.20 -3.72
CA ILE A 212 9.39 -1.26 -3.63
C ILE A 212 8.83 -1.82 -4.95
N ASN A 213 7.82 -1.14 -5.50
CA ASN A 213 7.19 -1.54 -6.75
C ASN A 213 8.17 -1.51 -7.93
N ILE A 214 8.94 -0.44 -8.05
CA ILE A 214 9.95 -0.27 -9.13
C ILE A 214 11.07 -1.28 -8.98
N ALA A 215 11.60 -1.51 -7.78
CA ALA A 215 12.62 -2.53 -7.54
C ALA A 215 12.14 -3.93 -7.93
N GLY A 216 10.89 -4.26 -7.57
CA GLY A 216 10.25 -5.50 -7.99
C GLY A 216 10.09 -5.59 -9.52
N ALA A 217 9.65 -4.51 -10.17
CA ALA A 217 9.50 -4.47 -11.62
C ALA A 217 10.83 -4.62 -12.36
N ILE A 218 11.91 -4.01 -11.86
CA ILE A 218 13.27 -4.18 -12.40
C ILE A 218 13.72 -5.64 -12.27
N LYS A 219 13.47 -6.27 -11.12
CA LYS A 219 13.79 -7.69 -10.89
C LYS A 219 13.05 -8.59 -11.86
N LEU A 220 11.74 -8.40 -11.98
CA LEU A 220 10.90 -9.15 -12.94
C LEU A 220 11.36 -8.94 -14.38
N GLY A 221 11.67 -7.69 -14.78
CA GLY A 221 12.13 -7.39 -16.13
C GLY A 221 13.44 -8.11 -16.51
N LYS A 222 14.36 -8.27 -15.55
CA LYS A 222 15.58 -9.06 -15.75
C LYS A 222 15.31 -10.57 -15.93
N GLU A 223 14.27 -11.08 -15.28
CA GLU A 223 13.90 -12.50 -15.37
C GLU A 223 13.17 -12.84 -16.67
N ILE A 224 12.20 -12.00 -17.09
CA ILE A 224 11.37 -12.29 -18.26
C ILE A 224 11.99 -11.78 -19.59
N GLY A 225 13.03 -10.97 -19.50
CA GLY A 225 13.81 -10.51 -20.66
C GLY A 225 13.20 -9.32 -21.41
N PRO A 226 13.88 -8.90 -22.50
CA PRO A 226 13.50 -7.72 -23.27
C PRO A 226 12.20 -7.90 -24.06
N GLY A 227 11.57 -6.77 -24.45
CA GLY A 227 10.36 -6.74 -25.27
C GLY A 227 9.07 -7.04 -24.50
N LYS A 228 9.14 -7.11 -23.18
CA LYS A 228 7.99 -7.35 -22.29
C LYS A 228 7.44 -6.07 -21.68
N ILE A 229 6.12 -5.98 -21.59
CA ILE A 229 5.41 -4.86 -20.97
C ILE A 229 5.04 -5.23 -19.54
N ILE A 230 5.67 -4.55 -18.59
CA ILE A 230 5.42 -4.71 -17.16
C ILE A 230 4.76 -3.43 -16.66
N VAL A 231 3.60 -3.56 -16.03
CA VAL A 231 2.90 -2.44 -15.39
C VAL A 231 3.07 -2.52 -13.88
N THR A 232 3.33 -1.37 -13.25
CA THR A 232 3.37 -1.24 -11.80
C THR A 232 2.66 0.04 -11.34
N ILE A 233 2.52 0.23 -10.03
CA ILE A 233 1.81 1.37 -9.44
C ILE A 233 2.80 2.33 -8.79
N LEU A 234 2.74 3.62 -9.17
CA LEU A 234 3.39 4.73 -8.47
C LEU A 234 2.37 5.35 -7.52
N CYS A 235 2.39 4.90 -6.26
CA CYS A 235 1.25 5.04 -5.34
C CYS A 235 1.00 6.48 -4.88
N ASP A 236 2.06 7.20 -4.49
CA ASP A 236 1.98 8.55 -3.93
C ASP A 236 3.33 9.28 -4.01
N LEU A 237 3.36 10.52 -3.48
CA LEU A 237 4.53 11.38 -3.49
C LEU A 237 5.33 11.31 -2.19
N ALA A 238 6.62 11.62 -2.26
CA ALA A 238 7.55 11.66 -1.16
C ALA A 238 7.18 12.68 -0.07
N ASP A 239 6.37 13.69 -0.41
CA ASP A 239 5.91 14.71 0.53
C ASP A 239 5.24 14.16 1.79
N ARG A 240 4.65 12.96 1.70
CA ARG A 240 4.02 12.26 2.83
C ARG A 240 5.01 11.54 3.75
N TYR A 241 6.29 11.52 3.40
CA TYR A 241 7.34 10.72 4.05
C TYR A 241 8.61 11.51 4.33
N LYS A 242 8.58 12.85 4.24
CA LYS A 242 9.77 13.72 4.37
C LYS A 242 10.57 13.42 5.64
N SER A 243 9.88 13.28 6.77
CA SER A 243 10.47 13.00 8.07
C SER A 243 11.18 11.64 8.18
N LYS A 244 10.96 10.73 7.22
CA LYS A 244 11.62 9.42 7.15
C LYS A 244 12.55 9.33 5.93
N LEU A 245 12.02 9.57 4.73
CA LEU A 245 12.73 9.36 3.47
C LEU A 245 13.98 10.25 3.34
N PHE A 246 13.93 11.46 3.87
CA PHE A 246 15.07 12.41 3.81
C PHE A 246 15.77 12.59 5.17
N ASN A 247 15.57 11.68 6.12
CA ASN A 247 16.24 11.68 7.41
C ASN A 247 17.55 10.87 7.33
N LYS A 248 18.68 11.59 7.23
CA LYS A 248 20.02 10.99 7.12
C LYS A 248 20.37 10.04 8.27
N GLU A 249 19.94 10.35 9.49
CA GLU A 249 20.22 9.52 10.66
C GLU A 249 19.48 8.20 10.58
N LEU A 250 18.19 8.24 10.23
CA LEU A 250 17.39 7.03 10.02
C LEU A 250 17.94 6.18 8.87
N LEU A 251 18.33 6.81 7.75
CA LEU A 251 18.91 6.09 6.60
C LEU A 251 20.23 5.41 6.97
N LYS A 252 21.10 6.08 7.75
CA LYS A 252 22.35 5.49 8.26
C LYS A 252 22.07 4.32 9.22
N GLU A 253 21.14 4.50 10.17
CA GLU A 253 20.73 3.44 11.11
C GLU A 253 20.26 2.18 10.38
N LYS A 254 19.56 2.36 9.28
CA LYS A 254 19.03 1.26 8.43
C LYS A 254 20.00 0.80 7.35
N ASP A 255 21.22 1.34 7.32
CA ASP A 255 22.23 1.02 6.31
C ASP A 255 21.70 1.19 4.87
N ILE A 256 20.88 2.23 4.66
CA ILE A 256 20.35 2.62 3.35
C ILE A 256 21.29 3.65 2.71
N PRO A 257 21.72 3.44 1.44
CA PRO A 257 22.59 4.38 0.74
C PRO A 257 22.00 5.80 0.66
N ILE A 258 22.78 6.79 1.08
CA ILE A 258 22.40 8.21 1.10
C ILE A 258 23.02 8.88 -0.10
N PRO A 259 22.26 9.62 -0.94
CA PRO A 259 22.84 10.35 -2.03
C PRO A 259 23.64 11.56 -1.55
N GLU A 260 24.68 11.95 -2.29
CA GLU A 260 25.58 13.07 -1.93
C GLU A 260 24.85 14.41 -1.76
N TRP A 261 23.75 14.61 -2.52
CA TRP A 261 22.98 15.85 -2.50
C TRP A 261 22.01 15.96 -1.31
N LEU A 262 21.75 14.91 -0.57
CA LEU A 262 20.96 14.90 0.64
C LEU A 262 21.90 15.12 1.83
#